data_6006602efae55c9201d5d4b95e19fc39
#
_entry.id   6006602efae55c9201d5d4b95e19fc39
#
_cell.length_a   1.000
_cell.length_b   1.000
_cell.length_c   1.000
_cell.angle_alpha   90.00
_cell.angle_beta   90.00
_cell.angle_gamma   90.00
#
_symmetry.space_group_name_H-M   'P 1'
#
loop_
_entity.id
_entity.type
_entity.pdbx_description
1 polymer ?
#
loop_
_entity_poly.entity_id
_entity_poly.type
_entity_poly.pdbx_seq_one_letter_code
_entity_poly.pdbx_strand_id
1 'polypeptide(L)'
;MKKYIGIKEVQATPAIRKGGKVYLPTDPIPRTFEKVEEGYKVVYEDGYQSWSPKDVFEKAYKIADTFKDRLMIEQQELAGRLDKLCSFVDSPKFDEVVSDKEQRELLLRQRKCMGEYLFVLGKRIASL
;
A
#
# COMPACT_ATOMS: atom_id res chain seq x y z
N MET A 1 21.74 -10.16 -6.64
CA MET A 1 20.55 -9.28 -6.80
C MET A 1 20.26 -8.55 -5.49
N LYS A 2 19.80 -7.32 -5.57
CA LYS A 2 19.39 -6.53 -4.41
C LYS A 2 17.87 -6.33 -4.45
N LYS A 3 17.27 -6.09 -3.30
CA LYS A 3 15.84 -5.82 -3.18
C LYS A 3 15.60 -4.31 -3.29
N TYR A 4 14.58 -3.92 -4.04
CA TYR A 4 14.18 -2.52 -4.21
C TYR A 4 12.69 -2.36 -3.89
N ILE A 5 12.33 -1.22 -3.35
CA ILE A 5 10.94 -0.85 -3.06
C ILE A 5 10.56 0.33 -3.96
N GLY A 6 9.42 0.20 -4.65
CA GLY A 6 8.93 1.27 -5.53
C GLY A 6 8.17 2.33 -4.77
N ILE A 7 8.30 3.58 -5.24
CA ILE A 7 7.66 4.75 -4.64
C ILE A 7 6.85 5.56 -5.67
N LYS A 8 6.48 4.95 -6.80
CA LYS A 8 5.75 5.63 -7.87
C LYS A 8 4.31 5.99 -7.48
N GLU A 9 3.86 7.14 -7.97
CA GLU A 9 2.45 7.46 -8.09
C GLU A 9 2.01 7.24 -9.54
N VAL A 10 0.80 6.71 -9.74
CA VAL A 10 0.22 6.47 -11.05
C VAL A 10 -1.24 6.89 -11.02
N GLN A 11 -1.81 7.16 -12.20
CA GLN A 11 -3.25 7.29 -12.36
C GLN A 11 -3.79 5.97 -12.90
N ALA A 12 -4.95 5.56 -12.42
CA ALA A 12 -5.53 4.30 -12.84
C ALA A 12 -7.05 4.36 -12.85
N THR A 13 -7.65 3.59 -13.74
CA THR A 13 -9.10 3.42 -13.86
C THR A 13 -9.40 1.95 -13.97
N PRO A 14 -10.42 1.42 -13.28
CA PRO A 14 -10.85 0.04 -13.52
C PRO A 14 -11.14 -0.19 -14.99
N ALA A 15 -10.59 -1.25 -15.55
CA ALA A 15 -10.73 -1.60 -16.95
C ALA A 15 -10.58 -3.09 -17.12
N ILE A 16 -11.38 -3.68 -18.01
CA ILE A 16 -11.29 -5.10 -18.31
C ILE A 16 -10.41 -5.35 -19.53
N ARG A 17 -9.87 -6.56 -19.62
CA ARG A 17 -9.20 -7.05 -20.82
C ARG A 17 -9.98 -8.24 -21.37
N LYS A 18 -10.30 -8.21 -22.65
CA LYS A 18 -11.01 -9.27 -23.34
C LYS A 18 -10.47 -9.41 -24.77
N GLY A 19 -10.06 -10.62 -25.14
CA GLY A 19 -9.49 -10.86 -26.46
C GLY A 19 -8.26 -9.99 -26.78
N GLY A 20 -7.42 -9.72 -25.78
CA GLY A 20 -6.23 -8.89 -25.94
C GLY A 20 -6.47 -7.39 -26.01
N LYS A 21 -7.73 -6.94 -25.93
CA LYS A 21 -8.11 -5.52 -25.92
C LYS A 21 -8.57 -5.08 -24.53
N VAL A 22 -8.23 -3.82 -24.19
CA VAL A 22 -8.62 -3.16 -22.94
C VAL A 22 -9.86 -2.29 -23.18
N TYR A 23 -10.86 -2.48 -22.34
CA TYR A 23 -12.13 -1.75 -22.39
C TYR A 23 -12.34 -1.00 -21.08
N LEU A 24 -12.65 0.29 -21.18
CA LEU A 24 -13.07 1.10 -20.04
C LEU A 24 -14.54 0.79 -19.69
N PRO A 25 -15.01 1.15 -18.47
CA PRO A 25 -16.40 0.90 -18.09
C PRO A 25 -17.45 1.52 -19.01
N THR A 26 -17.08 2.59 -19.73
CA THR A 26 -17.96 3.29 -20.67
C THR A 26 -17.91 2.74 -22.10
N ASP A 27 -16.96 1.85 -22.38
CA ASP A 27 -16.80 1.30 -23.73
C ASP A 27 -17.79 0.15 -23.98
N PRO A 28 -18.30 0.01 -25.22
CA PRO A 28 -19.09 -1.17 -25.57
C PRO A 28 -18.19 -2.40 -25.61
N ILE A 29 -18.62 -3.46 -24.90
CA ILE A 29 -17.84 -4.70 -24.80
C ILE A 29 -18.43 -5.71 -25.79
N PRO A 30 -17.61 -6.29 -26.70
CA PRO A 30 -18.09 -7.31 -27.62
C PRO A 30 -18.60 -8.56 -26.90
N ARG A 31 -19.72 -9.10 -27.39
CA ARG A 31 -20.31 -10.33 -26.89
C ARG A 31 -19.67 -11.55 -27.57
N THR A 32 -18.41 -11.80 -27.24
CA THR A 32 -17.63 -12.91 -27.74
C THR A 32 -17.34 -13.91 -26.61
N PHE A 33 -16.74 -15.02 -26.92
CA PHE A 33 -16.50 -16.09 -25.94
C PHE A 33 -15.18 -15.97 -25.20
N GLU A 34 -14.35 -14.95 -25.52
CA GLU A 34 -13.09 -14.76 -24.82
C GLU A 34 -13.32 -14.45 -23.35
N LYS A 35 -12.39 -14.88 -22.53
CA LYS A 35 -12.41 -14.63 -21.09
C LYS A 35 -12.28 -13.13 -20.80
N VAL A 36 -13.12 -12.64 -19.90
CA VAL A 36 -13.04 -11.28 -19.35
C VAL A 36 -12.10 -11.31 -18.14
N GLU A 37 -11.07 -10.48 -18.19
CA GLU A 37 -10.14 -10.30 -17.07
C GLU A 37 -10.35 -8.92 -16.46
N GLU A 38 -10.57 -8.87 -15.14
CA GLU A 38 -10.69 -7.62 -14.40
C GLU A 38 -9.30 -7.05 -14.11
N GLY A 39 -9.17 -5.73 -14.19
CA GLY A 39 -7.93 -5.05 -13.91
C GLY A 39 -8.07 -3.54 -13.99
N TYR A 40 -6.94 -2.89 -14.26
CA TYR A 40 -6.85 -1.44 -14.30
C TYR A 40 -6.05 -0.99 -15.51
N LYS A 41 -6.54 0.09 -16.15
CA LYS A 41 -5.73 0.88 -17.06
C LYS A 41 -4.88 1.82 -16.23
N VAL A 42 -3.56 1.74 -16.39
CA VAL A 42 -2.58 2.50 -15.60
C VAL A 42 -1.89 3.51 -16.51
N VAL A 43 -1.84 4.76 -16.06
CA VAL A 43 -1.11 5.83 -16.75
C VAL A 43 0.01 6.30 -15.84
N TYR A 44 1.24 6.18 -16.34
CA TYR A 44 2.45 6.59 -15.64
C TYR A 44 2.73 8.08 -15.84
N GLU A 45 3.61 8.65 -15.02
CA GLU A 45 3.93 10.08 -15.05
C GLU A 45 4.42 10.57 -16.41
N ASP A 46 5.14 9.73 -17.16
CA ASP A 46 5.64 10.02 -18.50
C ASP A 46 4.58 9.87 -19.62
N GLY A 47 3.35 9.52 -19.24
CA GLY A 47 2.26 9.29 -20.17
C GLY A 47 2.18 7.88 -20.72
N TYR A 48 3.11 7.00 -20.39
CA TYR A 48 3.04 5.59 -20.78
C TYR A 48 1.80 4.93 -20.18
N GLN A 49 1.10 4.13 -20.98
CA GLN A 49 -0.13 3.45 -20.58
C GLN A 49 0.08 1.93 -20.59
N SER A 50 -0.49 1.26 -19.60
CA SER A 50 -0.47 -0.17 -19.47
C SER A 50 -1.78 -0.66 -18.88
N TRP A 51 -2.03 -1.96 -18.98
CA TRP A 51 -3.11 -2.62 -18.26
C TRP A 51 -2.48 -3.60 -17.26
N SER A 52 -3.04 -3.64 -16.05
CA SER A 52 -2.58 -4.54 -15.00
C SER A 52 -3.74 -5.38 -14.48
N PRO A 53 -3.56 -6.68 -14.24
CA PRO A 53 -4.57 -7.50 -13.57
C PRO A 53 -4.90 -6.92 -12.18
N LYS A 54 -6.16 -7.08 -11.78
CA LYS A 54 -6.68 -6.51 -10.53
C LYS A 54 -5.80 -6.87 -9.32
N ASP A 55 -5.49 -8.14 -9.14
CA ASP A 55 -4.71 -8.60 -7.99
C ASP A 55 -3.30 -8.02 -7.96
N VAL A 56 -2.66 -7.95 -9.11
CA VAL A 56 -1.31 -7.41 -9.25
C VAL A 56 -1.30 -5.93 -8.93
N PHE A 57 -2.27 -5.17 -9.47
CA PHE A 57 -2.36 -3.73 -9.24
C PHE A 57 -2.67 -3.42 -7.77
N GLU A 58 -3.65 -4.08 -7.18
CA GLU A 58 -4.09 -3.79 -5.80
C GLU A 58 -3.05 -4.17 -4.74
N LYS A 59 -2.14 -5.10 -5.05
CA LYS A 59 -0.99 -5.41 -4.18
C LYS A 59 0.10 -4.34 -4.25
N ALA A 60 0.26 -3.69 -5.39
CA ALA A 60 1.31 -2.71 -5.62
C ALA A 60 0.90 -1.28 -5.27
N TYR A 61 -0.39 -0.97 -5.37
CA TYR A 61 -0.90 0.40 -5.25
C TYR A 61 -2.11 0.47 -4.32
N LYS A 62 -2.19 1.57 -3.56
CA LYS A 62 -3.35 1.91 -2.74
C LYS A 62 -3.96 3.21 -3.27
N ILE A 63 -5.28 3.33 -3.16
CA ILE A 63 -5.96 4.56 -3.57
C ILE A 63 -5.46 5.75 -2.74
N ALA A 64 -5.06 6.82 -3.41
CA ALA A 64 -4.52 8.04 -2.80
C ALA A 64 -5.11 9.29 -3.46
N ASP A 65 -6.39 9.22 -3.81
CA ASP A 65 -7.06 10.27 -4.57
C ASP A 65 -7.42 11.47 -3.68
N THR A 66 -7.92 11.20 -2.46
CA THR A 66 -8.33 12.24 -1.51
C THR A 66 -7.33 12.39 -0.37
N PHE A 67 -7.43 13.52 0.35
CA PHE A 67 -6.66 13.74 1.56
C PHE A 67 -6.92 12.64 2.60
N LYS A 68 -8.18 12.23 2.75
CA LYS A 68 -8.55 11.14 3.65
C LYS A 68 -7.89 9.81 3.25
N ASP A 69 -7.87 9.50 1.95
CA ASP A 69 -7.19 8.30 1.43
C ASP A 69 -5.72 8.28 1.83
N ARG A 70 -5.03 9.41 1.70
CA ARG A 70 -3.61 9.52 2.06
C ARG A 70 -3.38 9.34 3.55
N LEU A 71 -4.26 9.89 4.40
CA LEU A 71 -4.20 9.66 5.84
C LEU A 71 -4.42 8.20 6.20
N MET A 72 -5.33 7.52 5.52
CA MET A 72 -5.57 6.09 5.74
C MET A 72 -4.38 5.24 5.35
N ILE A 73 -3.67 5.58 4.27
CA ILE A 73 -2.41 4.92 3.90
C ILE A 73 -1.38 5.10 5.01
N GLU A 74 -1.18 6.33 5.49
CA GLU A 74 -0.24 6.63 6.57
C GLU A 74 -0.57 5.83 7.83
N GLN A 75 -1.85 5.77 8.20
CA GLN A 75 -2.32 4.99 9.34
C GLN A 75 -2.01 3.50 9.18
N GLN A 76 -2.32 2.91 8.04
CA GLN A 76 -2.10 1.49 7.76
C GLN A 76 -0.61 1.14 7.77
N GLU A 77 0.22 1.97 7.17
CA GLU A 77 1.67 1.76 7.15
C GLU A 77 2.27 1.87 8.55
N LEU A 78 1.84 2.85 9.32
CA LEU A 78 2.30 3.04 10.70
C LEU A 78 1.86 1.87 11.58
N ALA A 79 0.61 1.45 11.48
CA ALA A 79 0.08 0.30 12.22
C ALA A 79 0.86 -0.97 11.90
N GLY A 80 1.15 -1.22 10.63
CA GLY A 80 1.93 -2.39 10.21
C GLY A 80 3.36 -2.37 10.75
N ARG A 81 4.01 -1.21 10.73
CA ARG A 81 5.36 -1.05 11.29
C ARG A 81 5.37 -1.21 12.81
N LEU A 82 4.36 -0.66 13.49
CA LEU A 82 4.22 -0.80 14.94
C LEU A 82 4.00 -2.26 15.35
N ASP A 83 3.14 -2.99 14.64
CA ASP A 83 2.90 -4.41 14.90
C ASP A 83 4.20 -5.22 14.79
N LYS A 84 4.99 -4.96 13.76
CA LYS A 84 6.28 -5.64 13.56
C LYS A 84 7.27 -5.30 14.68
N LEU A 85 7.33 -4.04 15.08
CA LEU A 85 8.20 -3.60 16.16
C LEU A 85 7.80 -4.24 17.50
N CYS A 86 6.51 -4.22 17.83
CA CYS A 86 6.00 -4.86 19.04
C CYS A 86 6.30 -6.35 19.07
N SER A 87 6.06 -7.05 17.97
CA SER A 87 6.37 -8.48 17.86
C SER A 87 7.85 -8.78 18.05
N PHE A 88 8.72 -7.94 17.50
CA PHE A 88 10.17 -8.09 17.66
C PHE A 88 10.61 -7.82 19.09
N VAL A 89 10.17 -6.71 19.68
CA VAL A 89 10.55 -6.31 21.05
C VAL A 89 10.07 -7.34 22.08
N ASP A 90 8.90 -7.92 21.88
CA ASP A 90 8.32 -8.91 22.78
C ASP A 90 8.86 -10.34 22.52
N SER A 91 9.70 -10.52 21.51
CA SER A 91 10.31 -11.82 21.19
C SER A 91 11.65 -12.00 21.91
N PRO A 92 12.09 -13.27 22.09
CA PRO A 92 13.43 -13.55 22.64
C PRO A 92 14.56 -13.01 21.79
N LYS A 93 14.34 -12.81 20.49
CA LYS A 93 15.32 -12.28 19.54
C LYS A 93 15.75 -10.85 19.84
N PHE A 94 14.91 -10.07 20.51
CA PHE A 94 15.24 -8.70 20.85
C PHE A 94 16.53 -8.60 21.67
N ASP A 95 16.65 -9.40 22.72
CA ASP A 95 17.84 -9.42 23.56
C ASP A 95 19.07 -9.98 22.85
N GLU A 96 18.88 -10.93 21.94
CA GLU A 96 19.97 -11.54 21.18
C GLU A 96 20.52 -10.65 20.08
N VAL A 97 19.62 -9.97 19.34
CA VAL A 97 19.98 -9.20 18.15
C VAL A 97 20.41 -7.79 18.51
N VAL A 98 19.72 -7.15 19.45
CA VAL A 98 20.01 -5.78 19.87
C VAL A 98 20.75 -5.80 21.20
N SER A 99 22.06 -5.89 21.13
CA SER A 99 22.93 -5.92 22.33
C SER A 99 23.26 -4.53 22.87
N ASP A 100 23.21 -3.50 22.02
CA ASP A 100 23.48 -2.12 22.42
C ASP A 100 22.34 -1.56 23.28
N LYS A 101 22.66 -1.14 24.48
CA LYS A 101 21.71 -0.62 25.44
C LYS A 101 20.99 0.64 24.91
N GLU A 102 21.72 1.54 24.26
CA GLU A 102 21.14 2.75 23.69
C GLU A 102 20.13 2.43 22.60
N GLN A 103 20.44 1.49 21.69
CA GLN A 103 19.52 1.05 20.66
C GLN A 103 18.28 0.40 21.24
N ARG A 104 18.40 -0.37 22.29
CA ARG A 104 17.25 -0.97 22.99
C ARG A 104 16.31 0.10 23.55
N GLU A 105 16.88 1.09 24.24
CA GLU A 105 16.10 2.18 24.82
C GLU A 105 15.39 3.00 23.73
N LEU A 106 16.09 3.29 22.62
CA LEU A 106 15.52 4.00 21.49
C LEU A 106 14.39 3.23 20.80
N LEU A 107 14.53 1.93 20.65
CA LEU A 107 13.47 1.09 20.07
C LEU A 107 12.22 1.05 20.95
N LEU A 108 12.38 0.95 22.26
CA LEU A 108 11.26 0.99 23.19
C LEU A 108 10.56 2.37 23.16
N ARG A 109 11.34 3.44 23.07
CA ARG A 109 10.82 4.80 22.93
C ARG A 109 10.12 4.98 21.58
N GLN A 110 10.68 4.43 20.50
CA GLN A 110 10.07 4.46 19.17
C GLN A 110 8.69 3.79 19.19
N ARG A 111 8.57 2.62 19.83
CA ARG A 111 7.29 1.93 19.99
C ARG A 111 6.25 2.83 20.65
N LYS A 112 6.62 3.52 21.72
CA LYS A 112 5.73 4.43 22.44
C LYS A 112 5.31 5.61 21.56
N CYS A 113 6.26 6.25 20.87
CA CYS A 113 5.98 7.38 19.97
C CYS A 113 5.08 6.97 18.81
N MET A 114 5.31 5.80 18.24
CA MET A 114 4.48 5.27 17.16
C MET A 114 3.05 4.99 17.61
N GLY A 115 2.87 4.47 18.83
CA GLY A 115 1.55 4.26 19.42
C GLY A 115 0.79 5.57 19.62
N GLU A 116 1.44 6.61 20.10
CA GLU A 116 0.85 7.93 20.26
C GLU A 116 0.49 8.56 18.91
N TYR A 117 1.38 8.44 17.94
CA TYR A 117 1.15 8.93 16.59
C TYR A 117 -0.04 8.21 15.93
N LEU A 118 -0.09 6.89 16.05
CA LEU A 118 -1.20 6.09 15.51
C LEU A 118 -2.54 6.51 16.13
N PHE A 119 -2.57 6.77 17.43
CA PHE A 119 -3.76 7.28 18.12
C PHE A 119 -4.21 8.63 17.53
N VAL A 120 -3.27 9.55 17.32
CA VAL A 120 -3.57 10.87 16.73
C VAL A 120 -4.13 10.75 15.31
N LEU A 121 -3.53 9.89 14.48
CA LEU A 121 -4.04 9.64 13.12
C LEU A 121 -5.46 9.09 13.14
N GLY A 122 -5.76 8.15 14.03
CA GLY A 122 -7.11 7.62 14.20
C GLY A 122 -8.12 8.69 14.54
N LYS A 123 -7.77 9.60 15.45
CA LYS A 123 -8.63 10.74 15.82
C LYS A 123 -8.84 11.73 14.67
N ARG A 124 -7.79 12.02 13.92
CA ARG A 124 -7.87 12.90 12.75
C ARG A 124 -8.80 12.31 11.68
N ILE A 125 -8.65 11.04 11.38
CA ILE A 125 -9.50 10.36 10.38
C ILE A 125 -10.95 10.33 10.83
N ALA A 126 -11.21 10.03 12.11
CA ALA A 126 -12.56 9.96 12.66
C ALA A 126 -13.28 11.31 12.63
N SER A 127 -12.56 12.42 12.62
CA SER A 127 -13.13 13.77 12.59
C SER A 127 -13.26 14.38 11.19
N LEU A 128 -12.91 13.64 10.15
CA LEU A 128 -13.07 14.09 8.76
C LEU A 128 -14.49 13.85 8.24
#